data_150918359d1a1101c23939fe31320dc1
#
_entry.id   150918359d1a1101c23939fe31320dc1
#
_cell.length_a   1.000
_cell.length_b   1.000
_cell.length_c   1.000
_cell.angle_alpha   90.00
_cell.angle_beta   90.00
_cell.angle_gamma   90.00
#
_symmetry.space_group_name_H-M   'P 1'
#
loop_
_entity.id
_entity.type
_entity.pdbx_description
1 polymer ?
#
loop_
_entity_poly.entity_id
_entity_poly.type
_entity_poly.pdbx_seq_one_letter_code
_entity_poly.pdbx_strand_id
1 'polypeptide(L)'
;MEQIEKQIRENYHKAFYDLIEENINSEKPDLDWIIRLYEEIKERLLSFIKKNQKVRQQINEDFDVDFFKHLISNDVFDFESMTKLINSTFDWVLKLQAPIHDASTNERRKLVLNSEPKKIVQIFIKEVHLCLDQIDEDLQKLT
;
A
#
# COMPACT_ATOMS: atom_id res chain seq x y z
N MET A 1 4.03 -19.96 -21.10
CA MET A 1 3.42 -20.29 -19.79
C MET A 1 3.59 -19.15 -18.80
N GLU A 2 4.81 -18.68 -18.54
CA GLU A 2 5.07 -17.59 -17.59
C GLU A 2 4.36 -16.29 -17.99
N GLN A 3 4.32 -15.96 -19.27
CA GLN A 3 3.65 -14.75 -19.75
C GLN A 3 2.13 -14.82 -19.55
N ILE A 4 1.54 -16.00 -19.74
CA ILE A 4 0.10 -16.20 -19.54
C ILE A 4 -0.25 -16.07 -18.07
N GLU A 5 0.54 -16.67 -17.18
CA GLU A 5 0.31 -16.58 -15.74
C GLU A 5 0.44 -15.13 -15.24
N LYS A 6 1.44 -14.41 -15.76
CA LYS A 6 1.64 -13.00 -15.42
C LYS A 6 0.46 -12.16 -15.86
N GLN A 7 -0.04 -12.38 -17.08
CA GLN A 7 -1.18 -11.64 -17.61
C GLN A 7 -2.46 -11.93 -16.83
N ILE A 8 -2.69 -13.17 -16.46
CA ILE A 8 -3.84 -13.54 -15.62
C ILE A 8 -3.76 -12.84 -14.28
N ARG A 9 -2.58 -12.82 -13.66
CA ARG A 9 -2.36 -12.14 -12.38
C ARG A 9 -2.62 -10.64 -12.49
N GLU A 10 -2.10 -10.00 -13.55
CA GLU A 10 -2.31 -8.57 -13.77
C GLU A 10 -3.79 -8.24 -13.99
N ASN A 11 -4.49 -9.05 -14.76
CA ASN A 11 -5.92 -8.87 -15.00
C ASN A 11 -6.72 -9.04 -13.70
N TYR A 12 -6.36 -10.02 -12.88
CA TYR A 12 -7.00 -10.26 -11.61
C TYR A 12 -6.79 -9.07 -10.65
N HIS A 13 -5.56 -8.57 -10.58
CA HIS A 13 -5.24 -7.41 -9.75
C HIS A 13 -6.00 -6.17 -10.22
N LYS A 14 -6.06 -5.94 -11.53
CA LYS A 14 -6.81 -4.82 -12.07
C LYS A 14 -8.28 -4.88 -11.68
N ALA A 15 -8.91 -6.04 -11.87
CA ALA A 15 -10.31 -6.22 -11.51
C ALA A 15 -10.53 -5.98 -10.01
N PHE A 16 -9.62 -6.46 -9.16
CA PHE A 16 -9.67 -6.29 -7.72
C PHE A 16 -9.60 -4.80 -7.34
N TYR A 17 -8.66 -4.06 -7.92
CA TYR A 17 -8.50 -2.64 -7.63
C TYR A 17 -9.63 -1.79 -8.20
N ASP A 18 -10.21 -2.18 -9.33
CA ASP A 18 -11.41 -1.53 -9.86
C ASP A 18 -12.58 -1.69 -8.89
N LEU A 19 -12.71 -2.85 -8.25
CA LEU A 19 -13.72 -3.08 -7.21
C LEU A 19 -13.49 -2.21 -5.99
N ILE A 20 -12.23 -1.98 -5.59
CA ILE A 20 -11.91 -1.07 -4.48
C ILE A 20 -12.40 0.34 -4.81
N GLU A 21 -12.10 0.84 -6.01
CA GLU A 21 -12.52 2.17 -6.44
C GLU A 21 -14.05 2.29 -6.44
N GLU A 22 -14.74 1.31 -7.00
CA GLU A 22 -16.19 1.26 -7.04
C GLU A 22 -16.78 1.29 -5.63
N ASN A 23 -16.20 0.51 -4.72
CA ASN A 23 -16.64 0.44 -3.34
C ASN A 23 -16.46 1.78 -2.61
N ILE A 24 -15.30 2.43 -2.77
CA ILE A 24 -15.01 3.72 -2.12
C ILE A 24 -15.96 4.81 -2.62
N ASN A 25 -16.31 4.78 -3.90
CA ASN A 25 -17.17 5.80 -4.51
C ASN A 25 -18.66 5.49 -4.39
N SER A 26 -19.03 4.38 -3.74
CA SER A 26 -20.45 4.04 -3.52
C SER A 26 -21.05 4.87 -2.41
N GLU A 27 -22.41 4.88 -2.33
CA GLU A 27 -23.13 5.60 -1.27
C GLU A 27 -22.86 5.00 0.13
N LYS A 28 -22.59 3.70 0.18
CA LYS A 28 -22.30 2.97 1.42
C LYS A 28 -21.05 2.13 1.24
N PRO A 29 -19.86 2.74 1.27
CA PRO A 29 -18.63 1.98 1.06
C PRO A 29 -18.37 0.99 2.18
N ASP A 30 -17.88 -0.21 1.80
CA ASP A 30 -17.41 -1.19 2.75
C ASP A 30 -15.95 -0.85 3.14
N LEU A 31 -15.82 -0.03 4.17
CA LEU A 31 -14.51 0.44 4.62
C LEU A 31 -13.72 -0.66 5.32
N ASP A 32 -14.37 -1.68 5.87
CA ASP A 32 -13.70 -2.78 6.55
C ASP A 32 -12.72 -3.52 5.62
N TRP A 33 -13.12 -3.69 4.37
CA TRP A 33 -12.27 -4.33 3.37
C TRP A 33 -11.00 -3.52 3.11
N ILE A 34 -11.15 -2.21 2.95
CA ILE A 34 -10.03 -1.30 2.71
C ILE A 34 -9.09 -1.28 3.93
N ILE A 35 -9.67 -1.27 5.13
CA ILE A 35 -8.90 -1.32 6.38
C ILE A 35 -8.08 -2.60 6.45
N ARG A 36 -8.66 -3.73 6.05
CA ARG A 36 -7.92 -5.00 6.02
C ARG A 36 -6.74 -4.97 5.04
N LEU A 37 -6.91 -4.30 3.90
CA LEU A 37 -5.81 -4.15 2.95
C LEU A 37 -4.68 -3.30 3.52
N TYR A 38 -5.00 -2.27 4.28
CA TYR A 38 -4.01 -1.47 4.99
C TYR A 38 -3.31 -2.28 6.09
N GLU A 39 -4.05 -3.06 6.86
CA GLU A 39 -3.48 -3.98 7.85
C GLU A 39 -2.54 -4.98 7.20
N GLU A 40 -2.90 -5.48 6.01
CA GLU A 40 -2.06 -6.41 5.26
C GLU A 40 -0.74 -5.76 4.85
N ILE A 41 -0.74 -4.48 4.48
CA ILE A 41 0.50 -3.74 4.20
C ILE A 41 1.41 -3.77 5.43
N LYS A 42 0.86 -3.45 6.59
CA LYS A 42 1.59 -3.47 7.86
C LYS A 42 2.18 -4.85 8.15
N GLU A 43 1.37 -5.89 8.02
CA GLU A 43 1.80 -7.26 8.27
C GLU A 43 2.89 -7.70 7.30
N ARG A 44 2.78 -7.33 6.02
CA ARG A 44 3.81 -7.65 5.02
C ARG A 44 5.13 -6.96 5.34
N LEU A 45 5.10 -5.70 5.72
CA LEU A 45 6.31 -4.99 6.14
C LEU A 45 6.95 -5.64 7.35
N LEU A 46 6.15 -6.03 8.34
CA LEU A 46 6.65 -6.73 9.52
C LEU A 46 7.24 -8.09 9.18
N SER A 47 6.71 -8.76 8.15
CA SER A 47 7.23 -10.07 7.73
C SER A 47 8.64 -9.99 7.16
N PHE A 48 9.05 -8.83 6.63
CA PHE A 48 10.40 -8.63 6.11
C PHE A 48 11.42 -8.40 7.23
N ILE A 49 10.99 -8.10 8.46
CA ILE A 49 11.85 -7.79 9.59
C ILE A 49 11.51 -8.72 10.75
N LYS A 50 12.20 -9.87 10.81
CA LYS A 50 11.88 -10.90 11.80
C LYS A 50 12.60 -10.73 13.13
N LYS A 51 13.78 -10.11 13.15
CA LYS A 51 14.66 -10.10 14.31
C LYS A 51 14.89 -8.75 14.98
N ASN A 52 14.63 -7.65 14.32
CA ASN A 52 14.87 -6.32 14.89
C ASN A 52 13.61 -5.78 15.56
N GLN A 53 13.49 -5.99 16.85
CA GLN A 53 12.32 -5.60 17.63
C GLN A 53 12.09 -4.09 17.65
N LYS A 54 13.17 -3.30 17.65
CA LYS A 54 13.07 -1.84 17.63
C LYS A 54 12.42 -1.34 16.33
N VAL A 55 12.84 -1.88 15.20
CA VAL A 55 12.27 -1.52 13.90
C VAL A 55 10.82 -2.01 13.81
N ARG A 56 10.53 -3.22 14.28
CA ARG A 56 9.17 -3.73 14.31
C ARG A 56 8.24 -2.84 15.13
N GLN A 57 8.73 -2.35 16.27
CA GLN A 57 7.94 -1.42 17.10
C GLN A 57 7.67 -0.11 16.37
N GLN A 58 8.66 0.43 15.66
CA GLN A 58 8.47 1.65 14.86
C GLN A 58 7.42 1.47 13.78
N ILE A 59 7.42 0.32 13.09
CA ILE A 59 6.40 0.02 12.09
C ILE A 59 5.02 -0.06 12.73
N ASN A 60 4.91 -0.71 13.89
CA ASN A 60 3.64 -0.79 14.61
C ASN A 60 3.10 0.59 15.00
N GLU A 61 3.97 1.51 15.38
CA GLU A 61 3.59 2.87 15.73
C GLU A 61 3.21 3.70 14.50
N ASP A 62 3.97 3.56 13.40
CA ASP A 62 3.74 4.32 12.17
C ASP A 62 2.48 3.87 11.42
N PHE A 63 2.11 2.59 11.55
CA PHE A 63 0.93 2.03 10.89
C PHE A 63 -0.21 1.87 11.90
N ASP A 64 -0.79 2.99 12.30
CA ASP A 64 -1.91 3.04 13.23
C ASP A 64 -3.22 2.78 12.46
N VAL A 65 -3.74 1.56 12.58
CA VAL A 65 -4.94 1.13 11.86
C VAL A 65 -6.17 1.93 12.30
N ASP A 66 -6.29 2.24 13.58
CA ASP A 66 -7.40 3.03 14.09
C ASP A 66 -7.40 4.44 13.51
N PHE A 67 -6.23 5.06 13.41
CA PHE A 67 -6.07 6.36 12.78
C PHE A 67 -6.46 6.32 11.30
N PHE A 68 -6.00 5.28 10.57
CA PHE A 68 -6.36 5.09 9.16
C PHE A 68 -7.88 4.95 8.99
N LYS A 69 -8.50 4.13 9.85
CA LYS A 69 -9.95 3.95 9.86
C LYS A 69 -10.67 5.28 10.05
N HIS A 70 -10.23 6.07 11.02
CA HIS A 70 -10.79 7.38 11.29
C HIS A 70 -10.65 8.31 10.09
N LEU A 71 -9.46 8.29 9.46
CA LEU A 71 -9.14 9.15 8.32
C LEU A 71 -10.05 8.90 7.12
N ILE A 72 -10.30 7.63 6.78
CA ILE A 72 -11.14 7.28 5.62
C ILE A 72 -12.63 7.30 5.93
N SER A 73 -13.01 7.32 7.21
CA SER A 73 -14.42 7.33 7.63
C SER A 73 -15.01 8.74 7.76
N ASN A 74 -14.16 9.77 7.78
CA ASN A 74 -14.61 11.14 7.95
C ASN A 74 -15.24 11.70 6.67
N ASP A 75 -16.31 12.47 6.81
CA ASP A 75 -16.94 13.16 5.70
C ASP A 75 -16.04 14.25 5.12
N VAL A 76 -15.18 14.83 5.95
CA VAL A 76 -14.20 15.83 5.51
C VAL A 76 -12.85 15.15 5.32
N PHE A 77 -12.38 15.14 4.07
CA PHE A 77 -11.11 14.50 3.72
C PHE A 77 -9.93 15.35 4.20
N ASP A 78 -9.12 14.78 5.10
CA ASP A 78 -7.90 15.44 5.61
C ASP A 78 -6.73 15.10 4.71
N PHE A 79 -6.50 15.95 3.72
CA PHE A 79 -5.45 15.73 2.70
C PHE A 79 -4.06 15.76 3.33
N GLU A 80 -3.82 16.63 4.31
CA GLU A 80 -2.52 16.72 4.98
C GLU A 80 -2.17 15.43 5.72
N SER A 81 -3.12 14.89 6.49
CA SER A 81 -2.91 13.64 7.22
C SER A 81 -2.71 12.46 6.27
N MET A 82 -3.47 12.42 5.18
CA MET A 82 -3.31 11.37 4.17
C MET A 82 -1.94 11.46 3.50
N THR A 83 -1.47 12.66 3.19
CA THR A 83 -0.15 12.89 2.60
C THR A 83 0.97 12.38 3.51
N LYS A 84 0.88 12.67 4.81
CA LYS A 84 1.86 12.18 5.80
C LYS A 84 1.87 10.66 5.88
N LEU A 85 0.71 10.05 5.87
CA LEU A 85 0.58 8.59 5.92
C LEU A 85 1.17 7.95 4.68
N ILE A 86 0.89 8.49 3.50
CA ILE A 86 1.44 8.01 2.23
C ILE A 86 2.96 8.09 2.24
N ASN A 87 3.50 9.24 2.62
CA ASN A 87 4.95 9.44 2.66
C ASN A 87 5.63 8.50 3.65
N SER A 88 5.04 8.32 4.84
CA SER A 88 5.58 7.39 5.84
C SER A 88 5.64 5.95 5.29
N THR A 89 4.58 5.53 4.61
CA THR A 89 4.52 4.19 4.03
C THR A 89 5.61 3.99 2.97
N PHE A 90 5.74 4.93 2.03
CA PHE A 90 6.76 4.83 0.99
C PHE A 90 8.18 4.96 1.55
N ASP A 91 8.38 5.74 2.61
CA ASP A 91 9.67 5.81 3.27
C ASP A 91 10.07 4.44 3.85
N TRP A 92 9.11 3.69 4.42
CA TRP A 92 9.38 2.33 4.88
C TRP A 92 9.71 1.39 3.73
N VAL A 93 8.99 1.48 2.61
CA VAL A 93 9.30 0.68 1.42
C VAL A 93 10.74 0.95 0.96
N LEU A 94 11.13 2.23 0.88
CA LEU A 94 12.47 2.62 0.45
C LEU A 94 13.56 2.07 1.37
N LYS A 95 13.28 1.98 2.67
CA LYS A 95 14.24 1.42 3.63
C LYS A 95 14.42 -0.10 3.50
N LEU A 96 13.37 -0.79 3.07
CA LEU A 96 13.35 -2.26 3.06
C LEU A 96 13.63 -2.89 1.70
N GLN A 97 13.52 -2.13 0.63
CA GLN A 97 13.73 -2.64 -0.73
C GLN A 97 15.20 -2.53 -1.17
N ALA A 98 15.53 -3.24 -2.26
CA ALA A 98 16.82 -3.09 -2.90
C ALA A 98 16.93 -1.68 -3.53
N PRO A 99 18.09 -0.98 -3.37
CA PRO A 99 18.22 0.40 -3.87
C PRO A 99 18.00 0.57 -5.37
N ILE A 100 18.14 -0.48 -6.16
CA ILE A 100 17.90 -0.43 -7.61
C ILE A 100 16.45 -0.02 -7.93
N HIS A 101 15.52 -0.23 -6.99
CA HIS A 101 14.10 0.10 -7.18
C HIS A 101 13.71 1.48 -6.66
N ASP A 102 14.66 2.24 -6.07
CA ASP A 102 14.33 3.52 -5.42
C ASP A 102 13.72 4.52 -6.39
N ALA A 103 14.23 4.62 -7.61
CA ALA A 103 13.71 5.55 -8.60
C ALA A 103 12.27 5.22 -8.98
N SER A 104 11.96 3.94 -9.24
CA SER A 104 10.61 3.53 -9.60
C SER A 104 9.63 3.67 -8.43
N THR A 105 10.08 3.39 -7.21
CA THR A 105 9.25 3.57 -6.01
C THR A 105 8.91 5.05 -5.80
N ASN A 106 9.87 5.95 -5.99
CA ASN A 106 9.60 7.38 -5.89
C ASN A 106 8.64 7.87 -6.98
N GLU A 107 8.68 7.30 -8.18
CA GLU A 107 7.71 7.60 -9.23
C GLU A 107 6.31 7.14 -8.84
N ARG A 108 6.19 5.97 -8.22
CA ARG A 108 4.91 5.49 -7.69
C ARG A 108 4.37 6.40 -6.60
N ARG A 109 5.24 6.88 -5.71
CA ARG A 109 4.84 7.84 -4.65
C ARG A 109 4.27 9.11 -5.27
N LYS A 110 4.95 9.65 -6.30
CA LYS A 110 4.46 10.84 -7.00
C LYS A 110 3.10 10.60 -7.65
N LEU A 111 2.92 9.43 -8.26
CA LEU A 111 1.64 9.05 -8.85
C LEU A 111 0.52 9.09 -7.81
N VAL A 112 0.76 8.51 -6.63
CA VAL A 112 -0.22 8.50 -5.55
C VAL A 112 -0.53 9.94 -5.09
N LEU A 113 0.51 10.74 -4.82
CA LEU A 113 0.34 12.09 -4.29
C LEU A 113 -0.33 13.05 -5.28
N ASN A 114 -0.22 12.77 -6.58
CA ASN A 114 -0.85 13.59 -7.62
C ASN A 114 -2.24 13.08 -8.01
N SER A 115 -2.74 12.04 -7.35
CA SER A 115 -4.05 11.46 -7.66
C SER A 115 -5.18 12.34 -7.15
N GLU A 116 -6.33 12.24 -7.80
CA GLU A 116 -7.55 12.92 -7.34
C GLU A 116 -7.96 12.39 -5.96
N PRO A 117 -8.51 13.26 -5.08
CA PRO A 117 -8.91 12.82 -3.73
C PRO A 117 -9.83 11.59 -3.72
N LYS A 118 -10.70 11.47 -4.73
CA LYS A 118 -11.61 10.32 -4.83
C LYS A 118 -10.90 9.00 -5.10
N LYS A 119 -9.70 9.04 -5.67
CA LYS A 119 -8.97 7.85 -6.10
C LYS A 119 -7.71 7.58 -5.29
N ILE A 120 -7.31 8.52 -4.42
CA ILE A 120 -6.01 8.46 -3.76
C ILE A 120 -5.85 7.21 -2.90
N VAL A 121 -6.90 6.81 -2.15
CA VAL A 121 -6.83 5.63 -1.28
C VAL A 121 -6.63 4.35 -2.10
N GLN A 122 -7.41 4.20 -3.17
CA GLN A 122 -7.31 3.05 -4.07
C GLN A 122 -5.91 2.97 -4.71
N ILE A 123 -5.42 4.10 -5.23
CA ILE A 123 -4.13 4.14 -5.91
C ILE A 123 -3.00 3.90 -4.91
N PHE A 124 -3.10 4.46 -3.70
CA PHE A 124 -2.14 4.22 -2.62
C PHE A 124 -2.03 2.72 -2.30
N ILE A 125 -3.16 2.07 -2.03
CA ILE A 125 -3.19 0.63 -1.71
C ILE A 125 -2.56 -0.18 -2.85
N LYS A 126 -2.97 0.09 -4.09
CA LYS A 126 -2.46 -0.61 -5.27
C LYS A 126 -0.94 -0.47 -5.41
N GLU A 127 -0.45 0.76 -5.39
CA GLU A 127 0.96 1.03 -5.65
C GLU A 127 1.85 0.48 -4.55
N VAL A 128 1.42 0.56 -3.29
CA VAL A 128 2.18 0.00 -2.18
C VAL A 128 2.26 -1.52 -2.28
N HIS A 129 1.14 -2.20 -2.56
CA HIS A 129 1.15 -3.65 -2.72
C HIS A 129 2.07 -4.10 -3.87
N LEU A 130 2.13 -3.33 -4.96
CA LEU A 130 3.06 -3.63 -6.05
C LEU A 130 4.52 -3.51 -5.59
N CYS A 131 4.82 -2.52 -4.77
CA CYS A 131 6.16 -2.38 -4.19
C CYS A 131 6.49 -3.57 -3.27
N LEU A 132 5.54 -3.99 -2.45
CA LEU A 132 5.74 -5.12 -1.54
C LEU A 132 5.91 -6.43 -2.32
N ASP A 133 5.18 -6.60 -3.42
CA ASP A 133 5.35 -7.74 -4.32
C ASP A 133 6.78 -7.78 -4.88
N GLN A 134 7.34 -6.64 -5.24
CA GLN A 134 8.70 -6.55 -5.74
C GLN A 134 9.72 -6.94 -4.66
N ILE A 135 9.50 -6.53 -3.42
CA ILE A 135 10.37 -6.92 -2.30
C ILE A 135 10.31 -8.44 -2.10
N ASP A 136 9.11 -9.03 -2.11
CA ASP A 136 8.94 -10.48 -1.99
C ASP A 136 9.67 -11.23 -3.10
N GLU A 137 9.54 -10.75 -4.34
CA GLU A 137 10.20 -11.35 -5.49
C GLU A 137 11.72 -11.31 -5.34
N ASP A 138 12.27 -10.17 -4.91
CA ASP A 138 13.71 -10.02 -4.69
C ASP A 138 14.21 -10.94 -3.58
N LEU A 139 13.46 -11.07 -2.48
CA LEU A 139 13.83 -11.97 -1.39
C LEU A 139 13.83 -13.44 -1.82
N GLN A 140 12.87 -13.83 -2.67
CA GLN A 140 12.82 -15.19 -3.20
C GLN A 140 14.03 -15.52 -4.05
N LYS A 141 14.57 -14.55 -4.78
CA LYS A 141 15.76 -14.75 -5.60
C LYS A 141 17.03 -14.96 -4.78
N LEU A 142 17.04 -14.50 -3.53
CA LEU A 142 18.18 -14.67 -2.62
C LEU A 142 18.22 -16.05 -1.96
N THR A 143 17.15 -16.81 -2.04
CA THR A 143 17.07 -18.16 -1.51
C THR A 143 17.11 -19.18 -2.63
#